data_ccceb6f75be09941f6bc600083e33908
#
_entry.id   ccceb6f75be09941f6bc600083e33908
#
_cell.length_a   1.000
_cell.length_b   1.000
_cell.length_c   1.000
_cell.angle_alpha   90.00
_cell.angle_beta   90.00
_cell.angle_gamma   90.00
#
_symmetry.space_group_name_H-M   'P 1'
#
loop_
_entity.id
_entity.type
_entity.pdbx_description
1 polymer ?
#
loop_
_entity_poly.entity_id
_entity_poly.type
_entity_poly.pdbx_seq_one_letter_code
_entity_poly.pdbx_strand_id
1 'polypeptide(L)'
;MKTIFKSVSVLAVCLALSACQDTVNTIENADKNATPNVIRDARFVTDGWLRDRLALRSVKTATAASGHLVVEVAATNVRTGALAQTWSGITGEVPYTVDYKFDWQDENGMTVDSSLSIWQSRQIKPGETVYFKSVAPTIQCKDFILNLKEHK
;
A
#
# COMPACT_ATOMS: atom_id res chain seq x y z
N MET A 1 53.50 29.19 -0.99
CA MET A 1 52.55 29.38 -2.10
C MET A 1 52.17 28.09 -2.85
N LYS A 2 53.03 27.11 -3.04
CA LYS A 2 52.71 25.86 -3.81
C LYS A 2 51.69 24.94 -3.10
N THR A 3 51.65 24.92 -1.77
CA THR A 3 50.75 24.06 -0.98
C THR A 3 49.30 24.56 -0.94
N ILE A 4 49.09 25.87 -0.95
CA ILE A 4 47.73 26.49 -0.95
C ILE A 4 47.04 26.22 -2.27
N PHE A 5 47.76 26.26 -3.39
CA PHE A 5 47.21 25.98 -4.72
C PHE A 5 46.71 24.53 -4.88
N LYS A 6 47.40 23.57 -4.26
CA LYS A 6 46.98 22.17 -4.29
C LYS A 6 45.70 21.93 -3.48
N SER A 7 45.55 22.60 -2.32
CA SER A 7 44.37 22.47 -1.49
C SER A 7 43.10 23.06 -2.12
N VAL A 8 43.25 24.20 -2.82
CA VAL A 8 42.13 24.84 -3.54
C VAL A 8 41.68 23.98 -4.72
N SER A 9 42.61 23.32 -5.43
CA SER A 9 42.29 22.47 -6.57
C SER A 9 41.50 21.22 -6.15
N VAL A 10 41.84 20.61 -5.01
CA VAL A 10 41.13 19.44 -4.48
C VAL A 10 39.71 19.81 -4.01
N LEU A 11 39.53 20.97 -3.37
CA LEU A 11 38.24 21.45 -2.94
C LEU A 11 37.30 21.75 -4.11
N ALA A 12 37.82 22.30 -5.19
CA ALA A 12 37.07 22.59 -6.42
C ALA A 12 36.60 21.32 -7.14
N VAL A 13 37.38 20.25 -7.11
CA VAL A 13 37.00 18.94 -7.68
C VAL A 13 35.89 18.26 -6.85
N CYS A 14 35.92 18.37 -5.53
CA CYS A 14 34.87 17.81 -4.67
C CYS A 14 33.53 18.52 -4.85
N LEU A 15 33.51 19.83 -5.10
CA LEU A 15 32.30 20.60 -5.36
C LEU A 15 31.66 20.31 -6.72
N ALA A 16 32.50 19.91 -7.73
CA ALA A 16 31.97 19.54 -9.05
C ALA A 16 31.28 18.18 -9.10
N LEU A 17 31.52 17.29 -8.14
CA LEU A 17 30.92 15.96 -8.08
C LEU A 17 29.52 15.95 -7.43
N SER A 18 29.12 17.03 -6.78
CA SER A 18 27.79 17.15 -6.16
C SER A 18 26.72 17.74 -7.09
N ALA A 19 27.07 18.14 -8.31
CA ALA A 19 26.18 18.84 -9.23
C ALA A 19 25.44 17.94 -10.25
N CYS A 20 25.58 16.61 -10.15
CA CYS A 20 24.94 15.70 -11.09
C CYS A 20 24.02 14.70 -10.37
N GLN A 21 22.90 15.16 -9.82
CA GLN A 21 21.88 14.24 -9.30
C GLN A 21 20.42 14.64 -9.56
N ASP A 22 20.16 15.53 -10.49
CA ASP A 22 18.79 15.71 -10.97
C ASP A 22 18.65 15.08 -12.36
N THR A 23 18.49 13.78 -12.39
CA THR A 23 17.99 13.13 -13.59
C THR A 23 16.47 13.34 -13.67
N VAL A 24 15.96 13.66 -14.85
CA VAL A 24 14.53 13.89 -15.16
C VAL A 24 13.63 12.78 -14.62
N ASN A 25 14.15 11.56 -14.45
CA ASN A 25 13.45 10.42 -13.82
C ASN A 25 13.18 10.59 -12.32
N THR A 26 13.96 11.38 -11.60
CA THR A 26 13.77 11.55 -10.15
C THR A 26 12.60 12.48 -9.87
N ILE A 27 12.38 13.49 -10.70
CA ILE A 27 11.26 14.45 -10.58
C ILE A 27 9.95 13.75 -10.94
N GLU A 28 9.92 12.99 -12.03
CA GLU A 28 8.71 12.25 -12.43
C GLU A 28 8.30 11.16 -11.42
N ASN A 29 9.25 10.52 -10.77
CA ASN A 29 8.98 9.55 -9.73
C ASN A 29 8.68 10.21 -8.37
N ALA A 30 9.21 11.38 -8.07
CA ALA A 30 8.88 12.14 -6.89
C ALA A 30 7.42 12.59 -6.89
N ASP A 31 6.90 13.05 -8.02
CA ASP A 31 5.50 13.42 -8.16
C ASP A 31 4.55 12.20 -8.05
N LYS A 32 4.96 11.04 -8.56
CA LYS A 32 4.21 9.79 -8.40
C LYS A 32 4.21 9.28 -6.95
N ASN A 33 5.24 9.60 -6.17
CA ASN A 33 5.36 9.24 -4.76
C ASN A 33 4.80 10.31 -3.81
N ALA A 34 4.79 11.58 -4.21
CA ALA A 34 4.41 12.70 -3.35
C ALA A 34 2.89 12.81 -3.12
N THR A 35 2.07 12.32 -4.05
CA THR A 35 0.62 12.24 -3.91
C THR A 35 0.15 10.82 -4.14
N PRO A 36 0.24 9.94 -3.14
CA PRO A 36 -0.42 8.65 -3.26
C PRO A 36 -1.91 8.93 -3.48
N ASN A 37 -2.46 8.40 -4.58
CA ASN A 37 -3.87 8.50 -4.90
C ASN A 37 -4.65 7.69 -3.87
N VAL A 38 -4.85 8.26 -2.68
CA VAL A 38 -5.49 7.63 -1.54
C VAL A 38 -6.98 7.91 -1.64
N ILE A 39 -7.73 6.87 -1.86
CA ILE A 39 -9.20 6.91 -1.83
C ILE A 39 -9.62 6.79 -0.36
N ARG A 40 -10.57 7.62 0.07
CA ARG A 40 -11.25 7.46 1.34
C ARG A 40 -12.59 6.78 1.08
N ASP A 41 -12.73 5.56 1.55
CA ASP A 41 -13.96 4.77 1.43
C ASP A 41 -14.28 4.17 2.80
N ALA A 42 -15.49 4.39 3.30
CA ALA A 42 -15.95 3.91 4.60
C ALA A 42 -16.00 2.37 4.69
N ARG A 43 -16.02 1.69 3.53
CA ARG A 43 -15.99 0.22 3.43
C ARG A 43 -14.61 -0.37 3.68
N PHE A 44 -13.55 0.46 3.70
CA PHE A 44 -12.18 0.06 3.97
C PHE A 44 -11.83 0.42 5.41
N VAL A 45 -11.94 -0.55 6.31
CA VAL A 45 -11.72 -0.38 7.75
C VAL A 45 -10.38 -0.96 8.14
N THR A 46 -9.51 -0.13 8.73
CA THR A 46 -8.20 -0.54 9.22
C THR A 46 -8.07 -0.28 10.71
N ASP A 47 -7.26 -1.09 11.40
CA ASP A 47 -6.82 -0.75 12.74
C ASP A 47 -5.87 0.47 12.74
N GLY A 48 -5.55 0.99 13.93
CA GLY A 48 -4.71 2.17 14.07
C GLY A 48 -3.29 2.00 13.52
N TRP A 49 -2.78 0.76 13.46
CA TRP A 49 -1.47 0.45 12.93
C TRP A 49 -1.41 0.43 11.41
N LEU A 50 -2.47 -0.08 10.78
CA LEU A 50 -2.54 -0.20 9.33
C LEU A 50 -2.95 1.08 8.64
N ARG A 51 -3.66 1.98 9.33
CA ARG A 51 -4.18 3.24 8.76
C ARG A 51 -3.13 4.05 8.02
N ASP A 52 -1.91 4.13 8.58
CA ASP A 52 -0.81 4.91 8.02
C ASP A 52 0.16 4.06 7.18
N ARG A 53 -0.13 2.78 7.00
CA ARG A 53 0.73 1.81 6.30
C ARG A 53 0.11 1.25 5.04
N LEU A 54 -1.22 1.14 5.00
CA LEU A 54 -1.98 0.69 3.84
C LEU A 54 -2.79 1.82 3.24
N ALA A 55 -2.45 2.21 2.02
CA ALA A 55 -3.20 3.18 1.25
C ALA A 55 -4.16 2.48 0.30
N LEU A 56 -5.45 2.76 0.42
CA LEU A 56 -6.47 2.30 -0.51
C LEU A 56 -6.25 2.94 -1.89
N ARG A 57 -6.19 2.13 -2.94
CA ARG A 57 -5.97 2.58 -4.32
C ARG A 57 -7.22 2.50 -5.17
N SER A 58 -7.97 1.44 -5.05
CA SER A 58 -9.22 1.28 -5.79
C SER A 58 -10.17 0.31 -5.08
N VAL A 59 -11.45 0.55 -5.28
CA VAL A 59 -12.54 -0.36 -4.93
C VAL A 59 -13.33 -0.62 -6.21
N LYS A 60 -13.41 -1.86 -6.61
CA LYS A 60 -14.16 -2.29 -7.79
C LYS A 60 -15.19 -3.33 -7.38
N THR A 61 -16.38 -3.16 -7.89
CA THR A 61 -17.48 -4.10 -7.70
C THR A 61 -18.04 -4.50 -9.05
N ALA A 62 -18.44 -5.74 -9.18
CA ALA A 62 -19.10 -6.27 -10.37
C ALA A 62 -20.13 -7.30 -9.95
N THR A 63 -21.14 -7.52 -10.79
CA THR A 63 -22.08 -8.63 -10.61
C THR A 63 -21.66 -9.78 -11.51
N ALA A 64 -21.41 -10.94 -10.93
CA ALA A 64 -21.15 -12.16 -11.68
C ALA A 64 -22.38 -12.62 -12.47
N ALA A 65 -22.20 -13.49 -13.45
CA ALA A 65 -23.30 -14.08 -14.21
C ALA A 65 -24.30 -14.84 -13.30
N SER A 66 -23.83 -15.32 -12.15
CA SER A 66 -24.66 -15.97 -11.13
C SER A 66 -25.47 -14.98 -10.26
N GLY A 67 -25.37 -13.67 -10.50
CA GLY A 67 -26.03 -12.62 -9.72
C GLY A 67 -25.31 -12.24 -8.41
N HIS A 68 -24.21 -12.88 -8.07
CA HIS A 68 -23.44 -12.57 -6.86
C HIS A 68 -22.57 -11.33 -7.05
N LEU A 69 -22.44 -10.52 -6.00
CA LEU A 69 -21.52 -9.40 -5.95
C LEU A 69 -20.08 -9.91 -5.89
N VAL A 70 -19.23 -9.41 -6.78
CA VAL A 70 -17.78 -9.66 -6.78
C VAL A 70 -17.08 -8.36 -6.44
N VAL A 71 -16.13 -8.43 -5.53
CA VAL A 71 -15.39 -7.27 -5.02
C VAL A 71 -13.90 -7.47 -5.20
N GLU A 72 -13.23 -6.41 -5.66
CA GLU A 72 -11.77 -6.29 -5.68
C GLU A 72 -11.37 -4.97 -5.04
N VAL A 73 -10.58 -5.04 -3.99
CA VAL A 73 -10.01 -3.88 -3.30
C VAL A 73 -8.51 -3.90 -3.46
N ALA A 74 -7.94 -2.86 -4.05
CA ALA A 74 -6.49 -2.70 -4.18
C ALA A 74 -5.97 -1.77 -3.09
N ALA A 75 -4.97 -2.20 -2.35
CA ALA A 75 -4.28 -1.39 -1.35
C ALA A 75 -2.77 -1.54 -1.50
N THR A 76 -2.02 -0.45 -1.28
CA THR A 76 -0.56 -0.42 -1.36
C THR A 76 0.02 -0.22 0.02
N ASN A 77 1.06 -1.00 0.33
CA ASN A 77 1.88 -0.76 1.50
C ASN A 77 2.77 0.47 1.25
N VAL A 78 2.42 1.60 1.87
CA VAL A 78 3.13 2.88 1.72
C VAL A 78 4.30 3.06 2.70
N ARG A 79 4.65 2.04 3.45
CA ARG A 79 5.80 2.05 4.37
C ARG A 79 7.11 2.01 3.58
N THR A 80 7.48 3.16 3.02
CA THR A 80 8.69 3.33 2.20
C THR A 80 9.81 4.07 2.93
N GLY A 81 9.76 4.19 4.26
CA GLY A 81 10.80 4.87 5.03
C GLY A 81 12.20 4.31 4.71
N ALA A 82 13.18 5.20 4.53
CA ALA A 82 14.57 4.83 4.19
C ALA A 82 15.16 3.78 5.14
N LEU A 83 14.80 3.82 6.42
CA LEU A 83 15.18 2.83 7.41
C LEU A 83 14.54 1.45 7.14
N ALA A 84 13.29 1.39 6.67
CA ALA A 84 12.64 0.13 6.34
C ALA A 84 13.26 -0.51 5.09
N GLN A 85 13.67 0.29 4.11
CA GLN A 85 14.38 -0.17 2.92
C GLN A 85 15.80 -0.64 3.25
N THR A 86 16.51 0.05 4.15
CA THR A 86 17.86 -0.34 4.57
C THR A 86 17.83 -1.66 5.36
N TRP A 87 16.86 -1.84 6.24
CA TRP A 87 16.67 -3.09 6.98
C TRP A 87 16.23 -4.24 6.05
N SER A 88 15.36 -4.00 5.08
CA SER A 88 14.96 -5.03 4.11
C SER A 88 16.12 -5.45 3.20
N GLY A 89 17.07 -4.54 2.91
CA GLY A 89 18.28 -4.85 2.15
C GLY A 89 19.31 -5.68 2.93
N ILE A 90 19.34 -5.57 4.27
CA ILE A 90 20.29 -6.27 5.15
C ILE A 90 19.74 -7.61 5.64
N THR A 91 18.42 -7.70 5.91
CA THR A 91 17.79 -8.87 6.54
C THR A 91 17.01 -9.75 5.57
N GLY A 92 17.01 -9.42 4.29
CA GLY A 92 16.01 -9.93 3.35
C GLY A 92 14.66 -9.24 3.57
N GLU A 93 13.79 -9.30 2.57
CA GLU A 93 12.47 -8.70 2.65
C GLU A 93 11.73 -9.16 3.93
N VAL A 94 11.39 -8.21 4.79
CA VAL A 94 10.51 -8.48 5.94
C VAL A 94 9.09 -8.14 5.50
N PRO A 95 8.34 -9.11 4.95
CA PRO A 95 6.93 -8.92 4.71
C PRO A 95 6.24 -8.76 6.06
N TYR A 96 5.29 -7.86 6.18
CA TYR A 96 4.40 -7.94 7.32
C TYR A 96 3.10 -8.62 6.93
N THR A 97 2.49 -9.29 7.89
CA THR A 97 1.26 -10.03 7.67
C THR A 97 0.07 -9.19 8.08
N VAL A 98 -0.91 -9.13 7.21
CA VAL A 98 -2.20 -8.46 7.43
C VAL A 98 -3.29 -9.51 7.45
N ASP A 99 -4.12 -9.46 8.47
CA ASP A 99 -5.37 -10.23 8.50
C ASP A 99 -6.48 -9.39 7.90
N TYR A 100 -7.28 -9.99 7.04
CA TYR A 100 -8.41 -9.33 6.41
C TYR A 100 -9.66 -10.20 6.42
N LYS A 101 -10.83 -9.55 6.43
CA LYS A 101 -12.15 -10.20 6.41
C LYS A 101 -13.14 -9.34 5.65
N PHE A 102 -13.95 -9.95 4.80
CA PHE A 102 -15.11 -9.31 4.19
C PHE A 102 -16.36 -9.61 5.02
N ASP A 103 -17.03 -8.55 5.46
CA ASP A 103 -18.37 -8.60 6.01
C ASP A 103 -19.35 -8.08 4.95
N TRP A 104 -20.38 -8.85 4.66
CA TRP A 104 -21.33 -8.57 3.59
C TRP A 104 -22.57 -7.86 4.12
N GLN A 105 -23.14 -6.99 3.32
CA GLN A 105 -24.34 -6.22 3.67
C GLN A 105 -25.41 -6.36 2.58
N ASP A 106 -26.67 -6.35 3.02
CA ASP A 106 -27.82 -6.29 2.13
C ASP A 106 -28.09 -4.85 1.62
N GLU A 107 -29.17 -4.65 0.89
CA GLU A 107 -29.58 -3.34 0.36
C GLU A 107 -29.91 -2.30 1.44
N ASN A 108 -30.20 -2.74 2.67
CA ASN A 108 -30.50 -1.88 3.81
C ASN A 108 -29.26 -1.58 4.66
N GLY A 109 -28.08 -2.09 4.26
CA GLY A 109 -26.85 -1.99 5.01
C GLY A 109 -26.77 -2.94 6.22
N MET A 110 -27.68 -3.91 6.33
CA MET A 110 -27.65 -4.90 7.39
C MET A 110 -26.66 -6.02 7.07
N THR A 111 -25.91 -6.46 8.07
CA THR A 111 -24.91 -7.53 7.91
C THR A 111 -25.61 -8.85 7.56
N VAL A 112 -25.11 -9.49 6.52
CA VAL A 112 -25.51 -10.84 6.11
C VAL A 112 -24.50 -11.84 6.68
N ASP A 113 -24.93 -12.63 7.66
CA ASP A 113 -24.07 -13.64 8.25
C ASP A 113 -23.67 -14.73 7.25
N SER A 114 -22.38 -15.05 7.23
CA SER A 114 -21.85 -16.07 6.34
C SER A 114 -20.67 -16.79 6.97
N SER A 115 -20.62 -18.10 6.79
CA SER A 115 -19.47 -18.91 7.15
C SER A 115 -18.21 -18.59 6.31
N LEU A 116 -18.36 -17.82 5.23
CA LEU A 116 -17.26 -17.35 4.39
C LEU A 116 -16.65 -16.02 4.88
N SER A 117 -17.30 -15.33 5.82
CA SER A 117 -16.77 -14.12 6.47
C SER A 117 -15.75 -14.49 7.55
N ILE A 118 -14.62 -15.06 7.12
CA ILE A 118 -13.53 -15.50 8.01
C ILE A 118 -12.31 -14.63 7.84
N TRP A 119 -11.49 -14.51 8.89
CA TRP A 119 -10.20 -13.87 8.83
C TRP A 119 -9.23 -14.70 8.00
N GLN A 120 -8.57 -14.04 7.06
CA GLN A 120 -7.53 -14.61 6.20
C GLN A 120 -6.27 -13.76 6.35
N SER A 121 -5.10 -14.42 6.35
CA SER A 121 -3.81 -13.73 6.48
C SER A 121 -3.14 -13.59 5.13
N ARG A 122 -2.53 -12.43 4.89
CA ARG A 122 -1.74 -12.16 3.68
C ARG A 122 -0.47 -11.41 4.02
N GLN A 123 0.65 -11.88 3.50
CA GLN A 123 1.92 -11.18 3.59
C GLN A 123 2.00 -10.09 2.52
N ILE A 124 2.51 -8.91 2.90
CA ILE A 124 2.62 -7.74 2.04
C ILE A 124 4.02 -7.14 2.20
N LYS A 125 4.73 -6.99 1.10
CA LYS A 125 6.05 -6.37 1.07
C LYS A 125 5.94 -4.84 1.07
N PRO A 126 6.98 -4.11 1.55
CA PRO A 126 7.04 -2.66 1.40
C PRO A 126 6.90 -2.22 -0.06
N GLY A 127 6.00 -1.27 -0.34
CA GLY A 127 5.73 -0.77 -1.68
C GLY A 127 4.86 -1.69 -2.56
N GLU A 128 4.52 -2.89 -2.09
CA GLU A 128 3.66 -3.81 -2.84
C GLU A 128 2.20 -3.36 -2.85
N THR A 129 1.56 -3.50 -4.01
CA THR A 129 0.10 -3.38 -4.13
C THR A 129 -0.53 -4.76 -4.09
N VAL A 130 -1.41 -4.97 -3.13
CA VAL A 130 -2.16 -6.21 -2.98
C VAL A 130 -3.61 -6.02 -3.38
N TYR A 131 -4.21 -7.11 -3.85
CA TYR A 131 -5.60 -7.17 -4.25
C TYR A 131 -6.35 -8.13 -3.33
N PHE A 132 -7.29 -7.59 -2.56
CA PHE A 132 -8.23 -8.35 -1.76
C PHE A 132 -9.46 -8.61 -2.61
N LYS A 133 -9.73 -9.89 -2.90
CA LYS A 133 -10.86 -10.29 -3.74
C LYS A 133 -11.78 -11.20 -2.97
N SER A 134 -13.08 -11.01 -3.15
CA SER A 134 -14.08 -11.93 -2.61
C SER A 134 -15.36 -11.92 -3.45
N VAL A 135 -16.14 -12.96 -3.30
CA VAL A 135 -17.44 -13.12 -3.93
C VAL A 135 -18.48 -13.23 -2.81
N ALA A 136 -19.57 -12.50 -2.93
CA ALA A 136 -20.65 -12.53 -1.97
C ALA A 136 -21.26 -13.92 -1.85
N PRO A 137 -21.59 -14.37 -0.64
CA PRO A 137 -22.15 -15.71 -0.41
C PRO A 137 -23.55 -15.88 -0.97
N THR A 138 -24.30 -14.79 -1.08
CA THR A 138 -25.68 -14.79 -1.58
C THR A 138 -25.94 -13.61 -2.51
N ILE A 139 -26.96 -13.70 -3.35
CA ILE A 139 -27.41 -12.62 -4.24
C ILE A 139 -28.06 -11.43 -3.49
N GLN A 140 -28.39 -11.63 -2.23
CA GLN A 140 -28.93 -10.57 -1.35
C GLN A 140 -27.85 -9.57 -0.92
N CYS A 141 -26.60 -9.96 -0.94
CA CYS A 141 -25.50 -9.06 -0.63
C CYS A 141 -25.34 -8.01 -1.73
N LYS A 142 -25.42 -6.74 -1.34
CA LYS A 142 -25.34 -5.58 -2.26
C LYS A 142 -24.15 -4.69 -1.97
N ASP A 143 -23.61 -4.79 -0.75
CA ASP A 143 -22.42 -4.04 -0.33
C ASP A 143 -21.55 -4.90 0.61
N PHE A 144 -20.41 -4.36 1.01
CA PHE A 144 -19.44 -5.05 1.85
C PHE A 144 -18.66 -4.07 2.73
N ILE A 145 -18.05 -4.60 3.78
CA ILE A 145 -17.00 -3.92 4.55
C ILE A 145 -15.76 -4.82 4.52
N LEU A 146 -14.63 -4.27 4.10
CA LEU A 146 -13.33 -4.92 4.20
C LEU A 146 -12.64 -4.49 5.49
N ASN A 147 -12.56 -5.39 6.44
CA ASN A 147 -11.86 -5.20 7.71
C ASN A 147 -10.42 -5.71 7.58
N LEU A 148 -9.48 -4.90 8.03
CA LEU A 148 -8.05 -5.22 8.02
C LEU A 148 -7.44 -4.93 9.40
N LYS A 149 -6.57 -5.80 9.85
CA LYS A 149 -5.80 -5.63 11.08
C LYS A 149 -4.40 -6.23 10.93
N GLU A 150 -3.47 -5.76 11.75
CA GLU A 150 -2.15 -6.39 11.82
C GLU A 150 -2.29 -7.81 12.41
N HIS A 151 -1.60 -8.76 11.81
CA HIS A 151 -1.50 -10.12 12.34
C HIS A 151 -0.69 -10.11 13.63
N LYS A 152 -1.23 -10.68 14.71
CA LYS A 152 -0.57 -10.76 16.03
C LYS A 152 -0.19 -12.19 16.31
#